data_f4125629c472e0d61e246c4246b69265
#
_entry.id   f4125629c472e0d61e246c4246b69265
#
_cell.length_a   1.000
_cell.length_b   1.000
_cell.length_c   1.000
_cell.angle_alpha   90.00
_cell.angle_beta   90.00
_cell.angle_gamma   90.00
#
_symmetry.space_group_name_H-M   'P 1'
#
loop_
_entity.id
_entity.type
_entity.pdbx_description
1 polymer ?
#
loop_
_entity_poly.entity_id
_entity_poly.type
_entity_poly.pdbx_seq_one_letter_code
_entity_poly.pdbx_strand_id
1 'polypeptide(L)'
;MSNYKSTDALMRHLRNNGISISGSSQKQQLINTGQYDTKLKSLLYGKMMLIETALKNIALNAIMAEIDSNSIYDMYDKAVSSYKNAPPETPEDIKKKFQNNKFNLQGSIQNSIAAAYRKENPKITHFYNTVNYNEVPIWAIFEILTMGDFGYLLSCLTQNVRRKISRNIGLNLSSDTNCTLVYKYVYALKDLRNAIAHNDVVYDTRLRKMDPSKPMKQCLMLEMRLPYINFKTIGDYIILICYFLKLLKVSKAEIKAFIREFEKIQSDLLHIFRYYIAIGVCVCGHILGGAG
;
A
#
# COMPACT_ATOMS: atom_id res chain seq x y z
N MET A 1 1.94 23.70 16.76
CA MET A 1 0.50 23.85 16.44
C MET A 1 -0.12 22.47 16.48
N SER A 2 -0.99 22.18 17.45
CA SER A 2 -1.59 20.86 17.61
C SER A 2 -2.57 20.58 16.46
N ASN A 3 -2.48 19.40 15.89
CA ASN A 3 -3.31 18.92 14.79
C ASN A 3 -4.80 18.89 15.15
N TYR A 4 -5.49 20.03 15.02
CA TYR A 4 -6.93 20.17 15.28
C TYR A 4 -7.77 19.15 14.51
N LYS A 5 -7.40 18.84 13.26
CA LYS A 5 -8.10 17.82 12.45
C LYS A 5 -8.00 16.40 13.03
N SER A 6 -6.88 16.03 13.61
CA SER A 6 -6.69 14.71 14.21
C SER A 6 -7.46 14.54 15.52
N THR A 7 -7.50 15.59 16.36
CA THR A 7 -8.24 15.57 17.63
C THR A 7 -9.74 15.52 17.40
N ASP A 8 -10.28 16.30 16.45
CA ASP A 8 -11.71 16.28 16.11
C ASP A 8 -12.14 14.98 15.43
N ALA A 9 -11.30 14.40 14.59
CA ALA A 9 -11.54 13.09 13.99
C ALA A 9 -11.56 12.00 15.06
N LEU A 10 -10.64 12.06 16.02
CA LEU A 10 -10.57 11.19 17.18
C LEU A 10 -11.80 11.34 18.09
N MET A 11 -12.22 12.58 18.38
CA MET A 11 -13.42 12.85 19.18
C MET A 11 -14.68 12.31 18.53
N ARG A 12 -14.84 12.51 17.22
CA ARG A 12 -15.96 11.93 16.47
C ARG A 12 -15.93 10.41 16.51
N HIS A 13 -14.74 9.81 16.40
CA HIS A 13 -14.57 8.37 16.48
C HIS A 13 -15.01 7.81 17.84
N LEU A 14 -14.53 8.38 18.92
CA LEU A 14 -14.87 7.93 20.26
C LEU A 14 -16.37 8.07 20.53
N ARG A 15 -16.98 9.18 20.12
CA ARG A 15 -18.45 9.39 20.23
C ARG A 15 -19.26 8.39 19.42
N ASN A 16 -18.83 8.11 18.17
CA ASN A 16 -19.53 7.19 17.27
C ASN A 16 -19.44 5.72 17.72
N ASN A 17 -18.48 5.40 18.60
CA ASN A 17 -18.37 4.05 19.21
C ASN A 17 -18.98 3.98 20.63
N GLY A 18 -19.80 4.94 21.02
CA GLY A 18 -20.48 4.93 22.31
C GLY A 18 -19.55 5.16 23.52
N ILE A 19 -18.31 5.58 23.28
CA ILE A 19 -17.37 5.90 24.34
C ILE A 19 -17.75 7.29 24.85
N SER A 20 -18.51 7.32 25.94
CA SER A 20 -18.84 8.55 26.64
C SER A 20 -17.57 9.05 27.33
N ILE A 21 -17.10 10.22 26.89
CA ILE A 21 -15.93 10.85 27.47
C ILE A 21 -16.43 12.01 28.34
N SER A 22 -16.44 11.95 29.67
CA SER A 22 -16.80 13.00 30.61
C SER A 22 -15.69 13.30 31.63
N GLY A 23 -15.31 14.58 31.78
CA GLY A 23 -14.38 15.06 32.81
C GLY A 23 -12.97 15.41 32.39
N SER A 24 -12.15 15.89 33.33
CA SER A 24 -10.75 16.30 33.09
C SER A 24 -9.83 15.18 32.65
N SER A 25 -10.13 13.94 33.02
CA SER A 25 -9.38 12.75 32.56
C SER A 25 -9.51 12.51 31.06
N GLN A 26 -10.57 12.96 30.43
CA GLN A 26 -10.86 12.80 29.01
C GLN A 26 -9.97 13.62 28.10
N LYS A 27 -9.74 14.89 28.45
CA LYS A 27 -8.84 15.74 27.69
C LYS A 27 -7.45 15.09 27.64
N GLN A 28 -7.01 14.52 28.73
CA GLN A 28 -5.73 13.82 28.80
C GLN A 28 -5.72 12.53 27.98
N GLN A 29 -6.79 11.75 28.01
CA GLN A 29 -6.94 10.54 27.18
C GLN A 29 -6.89 10.86 25.69
N LEU A 30 -7.53 11.94 25.25
CA LEU A 30 -7.49 12.42 23.87
C LEU A 30 -6.09 12.82 23.45
N ILE A 31 -5.38 13.58 24.29
CA ILE A 31 -4.01 13.99 24.02
C ILE A 31 -3.14 12.74 23.87
N ASN A 32 -3.25 11.78 24.76
CA ASN A 32 -2.46 10.56 24.78
C ASN A 32 -2.75 9.67 23.55
N THR A 33 -4.02 9.54 23.17
CA THR A 33 -4.39 8.79 21.96
C THR A 33 -3.88 9.48 20.69
N GLY A 34 -3.93 10.81 20.64
CA GLY A 34 -3.36 11.58 19.53
C GLY A 34 -1.82 11.42 19.43
N GLN A 35 -1.14 11.40 20.58
CA GLN A 35 0.30 11.13 20.64
C GLN A 35 0.64 9.70 20.19
N TYR A 36 -0.14 8.71 20.61
CA TYR A 36 -0.03 7.33 20.18
C TYR A 36 -0.16 7.21 18.66
N ASP A 37 -1.21 7.78 18.09
CA ASP A 37 -1.46 7.75 16.63
C ASP A 37 -0.32 8.45 15.86
N THR A 38 0.22 9.53 16.40
CA THR A 38 1.39 10.23 15.82
C THR A 38 2.64 9.39 15.86
N LYS A 39 2.93 8.70 16.99
CA LYS A 39 4.06 7.76 17.09
C LYS A 39 3.92 6.60 16.11
N LEU A 40 2.71 6.04 15.96
CA LEU A 40 2.43 5.00 14.96
C LEU A 40 2.71 5.48 13.54
N LYS A 41 2.20 6.65 13.15
CA LYS A 41 2.45 7.22 11.82
C LYS A 41 3.95 7.42 11.56
N SER A 42 4.69 7.94 12.54
CA SER A 42 6.13 8.12 12.43
C SER A 42 6.86 6.79 12.24
N LEU A 43 6.48 5.75 12.98
CA LEU A 43 7.04 4.41 12.84
C LEU A 43 6.75 3.80 11.46
N LEU A 44 5.52 3.95 10.99
CA LEU A 44 5.04 3.33 9.76
C LEU A 44 5.55 4.05 8.50
N TYR A 45 5.68 5.38 8.54
CA TYR A 45 5.97 6.20 7.36
C TYR A 45 7.21 5.74 6.60
N GLY A 46 8.36 5.61 7.28
CA GLY A 46 9.60 5.21 6.63
C GLY A 46 9.53 3.82 5.98
N LYS A 47 8.83 2.87 6.62
CA LYS A 47 8.66 1.52 6.08
C LYS A 47 7.69 1.50 4.90
N MET A 48 6.64 2.32 4.94
CA MET A 48 5.72 2.48 3.81
C MET A 48 6.40 3.09 2.59
N MET A 49 7.23 4.13 2.77
CA MET A 49 7.99 4.75 1.67
C MET A 49 9.00 3.77 1.06
N LEU A 50 9.71 2.99 1.89
CA LEU A 50 10.61 1.94 1.40
C LEU A 50 9.87 0.92 0.53
N ILE A 51 8.73 0.40 1.02
CA ILE A 51 7.93 -0.60 0.29
C ILE A 51 7.37 -0.01 -1.02
N GLU A 52 6.78 1.20 -0.97
CA GLU A 52 6.23 1.87 -2.16
C GLU A 52 7.31 2.05 -3.23
N THR A 53 8.47 2.59 -2.86
CA THR A 53 9.60 2.82 -3.79
C THR A 53 10.12 1.50 -4.36
N ALA A 54 10.33 0.48 -3.53
CA ALA A 54 10.82 -0.80 -3.98
C ALA A 54 9.84 -1.49 -4.95
N LEU A 55 8.54 -1.48 -4.64
CA LEU A 55 7.51 -2.07 -5.51
C LEU A 55 7.42 -1.34 -6.85
N LYS A 56 7.47 -0.02 -6.86
CA LYS A 56 7.47 0.78 -8.09
C LYS A 56 8.71 0.47 -8.94
N ASN A 57 9.90 0.42 -8.36
CA ASN A 57 11.13 0.11 -9.07
C ASN A 57 11.13 -1.33 -9.65
N ILE A 58 10.67 -2.32 -8.88
CA ILE A 58 10.56 -3.71 -9.35
C ILE A 58 9.57 -3.79 -10.52
N ALA A 59 8.44 -3.11 -10.41
CA ALA A 59 7.43 -3.09 -11.47
C ALA A 59 7.95 -2.37 -12.73
N LEU A 60 8.58 -1.21 -12.58
CA LEU A 60 9.18 -0.46 -13.66
C LEU A 60 10.21 -1.31 -14.42
N ASN A 61 11.14 -1.94 -13.72
CA ASN A 61 12.16 -2.81 -14.33
C ASN A 61 11.53 -3.99 -15.09
N ALA A 62 10.48 -4.62 -14.53
CA ALA A 62 9.79 -5.72 -15.19
C ALA A 62 9.05 -5.28 -16.47
N ILE A 63 8.46 -4.08 -16.44
CA ILE A 63 7.77 -3.49 -17.60
C ILE A 63 8.79 -3.09 -18.66
N MET A 64 9.87 -2.39 -18.30
CA MET A 64 10.91 -1.98 -19.24
C MET A 64 11.57 -3.18 -19.92
N ALA A 65 11.81 -4.27 -19.20
CA ALA A 65 12.31 -5.52 -19.76
C ALA A 65 11.32 -6.24 -20.69
N GLU A 66 10.03 -5.93 -20.62
CA GLU A 66 9.00 -6.45 -21.55
C GLU A 66 8.90 -5.62 -22.81
N ILE A 67 9.01 -4.30 -22.70
CA ILE A 67 8.77 -3.37 -23.82
C ILE A 67 10.04 -3.01 -24.59
N ASP A 68 11.20 -3.16 -23.96
CA ASP A 68 12.53 -2.77 -24.50
C ASP A 68 12.59 -1.30 -24.94
N SER A 69 11.94 -0.42 -24.18
CA SER A 69 11.91 1.02 -24.44
C SER A 69 11.51 1.81 -23.19
N ASN A 70 11.58 3.16 -23.29
CA ASN A 70 11.10 4.09 -22.25
C ASN A 70 9.72 4.68 -22.59
N SER A 71 9.09 4.25 -23.70
CA SER A 71 7.85 4.81 -24.20
C SER A 71 6.64 4.33 -23.42
N ILE A 72 5.79 5.26 -23.03
CA ILE A 72 4.48 4.94 -22.42
C ILE A 72 3.57 4.24 -23.44
N TYR A 73 3.68 4.52 -24.72
CA TYR A 73 2.88 3.90 -25.78
C TYR A 73 3.25 2.42 -25.95
N ASP A 74 4.54 2.10 -25.89
CA ASP A 74 5.01 0.71 -25.91
C ASP A 74 4.51 -0.06 -24.68
N MET A 75 4.47 0.58 -23.50
CA MET A 75 3.86 -0.02 -22.31
C MET A 75 2.39 -0.35 -22.55
N TYR A 76 1.60 0.58 -23.11
CA TYR A 76 0.21 0.33 -23.40
C TYR A 76 0.00 -0.79 -24.42
N ASP A 77 0.87 -0.96 -25.39
CA ASP A 77 0.72 -1.97 -26.43
C ASP A 77 1.22 -3.34 -26.03
N LYS A 78 2.36 -3.44 -25.34
CA LYS A 78 3.02 -4.71 -25.05
C LYS A 78 2.76 -5.22 -23.62
N ALA A 79 2.72 -4.31 -22.63
CA ALA A 79 2.66 -4.69 -21.22
C ALA A 79 1.24 -4.61 -20.61
N VAL A 80 0.32 -3.82 -21.18
CA VAL A 80 -1.05 -3.67 -20.69
C VAL A 80 -2.00 -4.60 -21.44
N SER A 81 -2.86 -5.31 -20.70
CA SER A 81 -3.91 -6.15 -21.29
C SER A 81 -4.90 -5.29 -22.11
N SER A 82 -5.19 -5.74 -23.31
CA SER A 82 -6.10 -5.05 -24.25
C SER A 82 -6.93 -6.08 -25.00
N TYR A 83 -7.90 -5.62 -25.78
CA TYR A 83 -8.66 -6.48 -26.66
C TYR A 83 -7.75 -7.22 -27.66
N LYS A 84 -6.74 -6.50 -28.20
CA LYS A 84 -5.85 -6.99 -29.25
C LYS A 84 -4.87 -8.05 -28.78
N ASN A 85 -4.33 -7.94 -27.55
CA ASN A 85 -3.30 -8.85 -27.02
C ASN A 85 -3.85 -9.90 -26.03
N ALA A 86 -5.18 -9.97 -25.87
CA ALA A 86 -5.81 -11.00 -25.07
C ALA A 86 -5.60 -12.39 -25.72
N PRO A 87 -5.39 -13.45 -24.92
CA PRO A 87 -5.36 -14.81 -25.42
C PRO A 87 -6.60 -15.15 -26.28
N PRO A 88 -6.46 -15.95 -27.33
CA PRO A 88 -7.56 -16.25 -28.27
C PRO A 88 -8.80 -16.81 -27.56
N GLU A 89 -8.62 -17.65 -26.55
CA GLU A 89 -9.65 -18.31 -25.74
C GLU A 89 -10.36 -17.39 -24.76
N THR A 90 -9.90 -16.13 -24.61
CA THR A 90 -10.51 -15.17 -23.68
C THR A 90 -11.93 -14.82 -24.13
N PRO A 91 -12.96 -14.91 -23.26
CA PRO A 91 -14.32 -14.50 -23.59
C PRO A 91 -14.40 -13.03 -24.05
N GLU A 92 -15.32 -12.77 -24.96
CA GLU A 92 -15.45 -11.47 -25.64
C GLU A 92 -15.74 -10.31 -24.67
N ASP A 93 -16.56 -10.53 -23.67
CA ASP A 93 -16.86 -9.57 -22.61
C ASP A 93 -15.61 -9.22 -21.79
N ILE A 94 -14.72 -10.20 -21.55
CA ILE A 94 -13.45 -9.99 -20.87
C ILE A 94 -12.46 -9.21 -21.74
N LYS A 95 -12.40 -9.50 -23.06
CA LYS A 95 -11.58 -8.70 -24.00
C LYS A 95 -12.02 -7.23 -24.02
N LYS A 96 -13.33 -6.99 -24.08
CA LYS A 96 -13.89 -5.63 -23.97
C LYS A 96 -13.54 -4.96 -22.64
N LYS A 97 -13.59 -5.69 -21.53
CA LYS A 97 -13.20 -5.20 -20.23
C LYS A 97 -11.71 -4.81 -20.18
N PHE A 98 -10.82 -5.61 -20.78
CA PHE A 98 -9.39 -5.27 -20.87
C PHE A 98 -9.21 -3.96 -21.64
N GLN A 99 -9.90 -3.79 -22.76
CA GLN A 99 -9.80 -2.56 -23.55
C GLN A 99 -10.32 -1.34 -22.78
N ASN A 100 -11.44 -1.46 -22.09
CA ASN A 100 -11.98 -0.39 -21.26
C ASN A 100 -11.02 -0.02 -20.11
N ASN A 101 -10.40 -1.03 -19.47
CA ASN A 101 -9.40 -0.80 -18.44
C ASN A 101 -8.16 -0.08 -18.99
N LYS A 102 -7.72 -0.44 -20.21
CA LYS A 102 -6.61 0.26 -20.90
C LYS A 102 -6.96 1.73 -21.13
N PHE A 103 -8.15 2.07 -21.62
CA PHE A 103 -8.58 3.45 -21.81
C PHE A 103 -8.65 4.23 -20.49
N ASN A 104 -9.21 3.64 -19.45
CA ASN A 104 -9.26 4.25 -18.13
C ASN A 104 -7.86 4.49 -17.55
N LEU A 105 -6.93 3.55 -17.74
CA LEU A 105 -5.54 3.69 -17.33
C LEU A 105 -4.84 4.84 -18.06
N GLN A 106 -5.04 4.93 -19.38
CA GLN A 106 -4.50 6.02 -20.19
C GLN A 106 -4.99 7.38 -19.68
N GLY A 107 -6.30 7.49 -19.43
CA GLY A 107 -6.92 8.70 -18.87
C GLY A 107 -6.37 9.05 -17.48
N SER A 108 -6.21 8.07 -16.59
CA SER A 108 -5.66 8.28 -15.23
C SER A 108 -4.22 8.78 -15.29
N ILE A 109 -3.36 8.15 -16.09
CA ILE A 109 -1.96 8.55 -16.24
C ILE A 109 -1.87 9.96 -16.84
N GLN A 110 -2.65 10.25 -17.90
CA GLN A 110 -2.67 11.56 -18.52
C GLN A 110 -3.13 12.66 -17.55
N ASN A 111 -4.13 12.37 -16.71
CA ASN A 111 -4.57 13.28 -15.65
C ASN A 111 -3.47 13.53 -14.61
N SER A 112 -2.70 12.50 -14.26
CA SER A 112 -1.58 12.62 -13.32
C SER A 112 -0.46 13.47 -13.90
N ILE A 113 -0.13 13.30 -15.18
CA ILE A 113 0.86 14.13 -15.91
C ILE A 113 0.38 15.57 -15.95
N ALA A 114 -0.87 15.82 -16.36
CA ALA A 114 -1.43 17.17 -16.44
C ALA A 114 -1.48 17.86 -15.07
N ALA A 115 -1.81 17.11 -14.00
CA ALA A 115 -1.80 17.65 -12.64
C ALA A 115 -0.38 18.00 -12.16
N ALA A 116 0.61 17.16 -12.48
CA ALA A 116 2.02 17.43 -12.17
C ALA A 116 2.55 18.64 -12.95
N TYR A 117 2.19 18.75 -14.22
CA TYR A 117 2.57 19.89 -15.05
C TYR A 117 2.00 21.22 -14.51
N ARG A 118 0.70 21.25 -14.16
CA ARG A 118 0.06 22.44 -13.56
C ARG A 118 0.68 22.86 -12.22
N LYS A 119 1.26 21.92 -11.48
CA LYS A 119 1.99 22.17 -10.22
C LYS A 119 3.46 22.50 -10.43
N GLU A 120 3.86 22.70 -11.67
CA GLU A 120 5.25 22.98 -12.05
C GLU A 120 6.26 21.95 -11.53
N ASN A 121 5.82 20.67 -11.44
CA ASN A 121 6.69 19.61 -10.98
C ASN A 121 7.86 19.42 -11.97
N PRO A 122 9.12 19.66 -11.55
CA PRO A 122 10.28 19.64 -12.46
C PRO A 122 10.49 18.27 -13.11
N LYS A 123 10.02 17.18 -12.49
CA LYS A 123 10.09 15.82 -13.03
C LYS A 123 9.23 15.62 -14.30
N ILE A 124 8.28 16.52 -14.56
CA ILE A 124 7.41 16.48 -15.72
C ILE A 124 7.63 17.68 -16.62
N THR A 125 7.70 18.90 -16.05
CA THR A 125 7.85 20.12 -16.86
C THR A 125 9.12 20.11 -17.69
N HIS A 126 10.21 19.50 -17.19
CA HIS A 126 11.45 19.34 -17.92
C HIS A 126 11.25 18.72 -19.33
N PHE A 127 10.41 17.73 -19.47
CA PHE A 127 10.16 17.04 -20.75
C PHE A 127 9.32 17.85 -21.73
N TYR A 128 8.49 18.78 -21.25
CA TYR A 128 7.68 19.66 -22.12
C TYR A 128 8.37 20.97 -22.46
N ASN A 129 9.26 21.44 -21.59
CA ASN A 129 9.91 22.73 -21.75
C ASN A 129 11.26 22.64 -22.49
N THR A 130 11.72 21.43 -22.84
CA THR A 130 12.98 21.18 -23.54
C THR A 130 12.68 20.76 -24.99
N VAL A 131 13.24 21.42 -25.97
CA VAL A 131 12.91 21.31 -27.41
C VAL A 131 13.05 19.89 -28.01
N ASN A 132 13.75 18.99 -27.31
CA ASN A 132 14.09 17.66 -27.83
C ASN A 132 13.28 16.48 -27.24
N TYR A 133 12.27 16.73 -26.39
CA TYR A 133 11.47 15.67 -25.82
C TYR A 133 10.02 15.75 -26.30
N ASN A 134 9.58 14.72 -27.01
CA ASN A 134 8.20 14.60 -27.49
C ASN A 134 7.31 13.81 -26.54
N GLU A 135 7.87 13.19 -25.48
CA GLU A 135 7.15 12.25 -24.62
C GLU A 135 7.77 12.20 -23.22
N VAL A 136 6.91 12.11 -22.19
CA VAL A 136 7.35 11.85 -20.83
C VAL A 136 7.71 10.36 -20.69
N PRO A 137 8.97 10.02 -20.35
CA PRO A 137 9.38 8.62 -20.24
C PRO A 137 8.68 7.93 -19.07
N ILE A 138 8.46 6.61 -19.20
CA ILE A 138 7.73 5.81 -18.24
C ILE A 138 8.29 5.91 -16.80
N TRP A 139 9.61 6.00 -16.63
CA TRP A 139 10.23 6.14 -15.31
C TRP A 139 9.84 7.45 -14.61
N ALA A 140 9.72 8.56 -15.34
CA ALA A 140 9.27 9.84 -14.77
C ALA A 140 7.78 9.78 -14.38
N ILE A 141 6.98 9.06 -15.15
CA ILE A 141 5.56 8.80 -14.81
C ILE A 141 5.46 8.02 -13.51
N PHE A 142 6.28 6.98 -13.30
CA PHE A 142 6.27 6.18 -12.07
C PHE A 142 6.57 7.01 -10.81
N GLU A 143 7.35 8.08 -10.93
CA GLU A 143 7.63 8.98 -9.80
C GLU A 143 6.42 9.81 -9.35
N ILE A 144 5.51 10.14 -10.28
CA ILE A 144 4.32 10.95 -9.98
C ILE A 144 3.06 10.10 -9.70
N LEU A 145 3.06 8.81 -10.02
CA LEU A 145 1.91 7.94 -9.76
C LEU A 145 1.62 7.86 -8.26
N THR A 146 0.36 8.08 -7.91
CA THR A 146 -0.11 7.75 -6.56
C THR A 146 -0.08 6.23 -6.33
N MET A 147 -0.11 5.79 -5.06
CA MET A 147 -0.20 4.36 -4.76
C MET A 147 -1.48 3.72 -5.32
N GLY A 148 -2.56 4.51 -5.48
CA GLY A 148 -3.81 4.07 -6.11
C GLY A 148 -3.66 3.84 -7.61
N ASP A 149 -3.08 4.81 -8.33
CA ASP A 149 -2.83 4.70 -9.78
C ASP A 149 -1.84 3.58 -10.07
N PHE A 150 -0.80 3.42 -9.22
CA PHE A 150 0.14 2.32 -9.32
C PHE A 150 -0.55 0.95 -9.15
N GLY A 151 -1.42 0.80 -8.15
CA GLY A 151 -2.22 -0.43 -7.98
C GLY A 151 -3.12 -0.70 -9.18
N TYR A 152 -3.72 0.35 -9.76
CA TYR A 152 -4.55 0.22 -10.96
C TYR A 152 -3.72 -0.18 -12.19
N LEU A 153 -2.57 0.45 -12.41
CA LEU A 153 -1.61 0.05 -13.43
C LEU A 153 -1.29 -1.44 -13.32
N LEU A 154 -0.87 -1.91 -12.13
CA LEU A 154 -0.56 -3.33 -11.90
C LEU A 154 -1.72 -4.26 -12.24
N SER A 155 -2.96 -3.86 -11.96
CA SER A 155 -4.16 -4.66 -12.28
C SER A 155 -4.43 -4.74 -13.78
N CYS A 156 -4.00 -3.74 -14.56
CA CYS A 156 -4.17 -3.66 -16.00
C CYS A 156 -3.05 -4.38 -16.78
N LEU A 157 -1.92 -4.72 -16.15
CA LEU A 157 -0.81 -5.40 -16.81
C LEU A 157 -1.22 -6.80 -17.31
N THR A 158 -0.53 -7.28 -18.35
CA THR A 158 -0.66 -8.69 -18.79
C THR A 158 -0.25 -9.65 -17.68
N GLN A 159 -0.79 -10.87 -17.72
CA GLN A 159 -0.43 -11.88 -16.73
C GLN A 159 1.08 -12.19 -16.73
N ASN A 160 1.72 -12.14 -17.92
CA ASN A 160 3.16 -12.36 -18.05
C ASN A 160 3.97 -11.32 -17.28
N VAL A 161 3.67 -10.05 -17.45
CA VAL A 161 4.35 -8.96 -16.72
C VAL A 161 4.07 -9.05 -15.23
N ARG A 162 2.81 -9.30 -14.80
CA ARG A 162 2.49 -9.52 -13.39
C ARG A 162 3.27 -10.70 -12.79
N ARG A 163 3.45 -11.78 -13.55
CA ARG A 163 4.25 -12.93 -13.11
C ARG A 163 5.71 -12.59 -12.92
N LYS A 164 6.31 -11.78 -13.82
CA LYS A 164 7.68 -11.27 -13.65
C LYS A 164 7.79 -10.41 -12.38
N ILE A 165 6.87 -9.47 -12.18
CA ILE A 165 6.84 -8.64 -10.98
C ILE A 165 6.71 -9.50 -9.71
N SER A 166 5.76 -10.44 -9.67
CA SER A 166 5.54 -11.32 -8.52
C SER A 166 6.78 -12.14 -8.17
N ARG A 167 7.49 -12.68 -9.18
CA ARG A 167 8.76 -13.38 -9.00
C ARG A 167 9.85 -12.46 -8.42
N ASN A 168 9.99 -11.26 -8.97
CA ASN A 168 11.03 -10.33 -8.56
C ASN A 168 10.81 -9.81 -7.14
N ILE A 169 9.56 -9.72 -6.69
CA ILE A 169 9.20 -9.44 -5.30
C ILE A 169 9.49 -10.66 -4.40
N GLY A 170 9.38 -11.88 -4.94
CA GLY A 170 9.47 -13.12 -4.18
C GLY A 170 8.11 -13.64 -3.67
N LEU A 171 7.00 -13.24 -4.32
CA LEU A 171 5.67 -13.78 -4.00
C LEU A 171 5.55 -15.25 -4.40
N ASN A 172 4.84 -16.04 -3.59
CA ASN A 172 4.58 -17.44 -3.86
C ASN A 172 3.55 -17.60 -4.99
N LEU A 173 4.04 -17.99 -6.16
CA LEU A 173 3.21 -18.18 -7.36
C LEU A 173 2.31 -19.41 -7.29
N SER A 174 2.62 -20.39 -6.44
CA SER A 174 1.75 -21.57 -6.25
C SER A 174 0.40 -21.17 -5.66
N SER A 175 0.39 -20.12 -4.84
CA SER A 175 -0.81 -19.57 -4.23
C SER A 175 -1.50 -18.48 -5.07
N ASP A 176 -0.90 -18.06 -6.20
CA ASP A 176 -1.40 -16.99 -7.07
C ASP A 176 -1.12 -17.27 -8.55
N THR A 177 -1.75 -18.29 -9.09
CA THR A 177 -1.58 -18.70 -10.49
C THR A 177 -1.89 -17.59 -11.49
N ASN A 178 -2.81 -16.69 -11.15
CA ASN A 178 -3.21 -15.56 -11.98
C ASN A 178 -2.37 -14.28 -11.75
N CYS A 179 -1.42 -14.33 -10.81
CA CYS A 179 -0.55 -13.21 -10.45
C CYS A 179 -1.34 -11.93 -10.10
N THR A 180 -2.38 -12.10 -9.28
CA THR A 180 -3.28 -11.01 -8.87
C THR A 180 -2.98 -10.48 -7.49
N LEU A 181 -2.22 -11.19 -6.67
CA LEU A 181 -1.91 -10.80 -5.29
C LEU A 181 -1.11 -9.50 -5.23
N VAL A 182 -0.22 -9.27 -6.19
CA VAL A 182 0.65 -8.07 -6.19
C VAL A 182 -0.17 -6.78 -6.09
N TYR A 183 -1.18 -6.59 -6.95
CA TYR A 183 -2.00 -5.38 -6.89
C TYR A 183 -2.99 -5.37 -5.71
N LYS A 184 -3.45 -6.55 -5.25
CA LYS A 184 -4.30 -6.67 -4.07
C LYS A 184 -3.56 -6.23 -2.79
N TYR A 185 -2.29 -6.60 -2.66
CA TYR A 185 -1.44 -6.12 -1.58
C TYR A 185 -1.19 -4.62 -1.67
N VAL A 186 -0.93 -4.10 -2.89
CA VAL A 186 -0.76 -2.65 -3.11
C VAL A 186 -2.00 -1.88 -2.68
N TYR A 187 -3.21 -2.36 -3.00
CA TYR A 187 -4.44 -1.72 -2.55
C TYR A 187 -4.63 -1.75 -1.03
N ALA A 188 -4.24 -2.83 -0.36
CA ALA A 188 -4.28 -2.89 1.10
C ALA A 188 -3.30 -1.89 1.73
N LEU A 189 -2.07 -1.79 1.21
CA LEU A 189 -1.07 -0.82 1.67
C LEU A 189 -1.45 0.63 1.34
N LYS A 190 -2.13 0.86 0.21
CA LYS A 190 -2.57 2.19 -0.24
C LYS A 190 -3.42 2.90 0.81
N ASP A 191 -4.37 2.20 1.41
CA ASP A 191 -5.28 2.80 2.37
C ASP A 191 -4.52 3.27 3.62
N LEU A 192 -3.59 2.46 4.13
CA LEU A 192 -2.71 2.84 5.24
C LEU A 192 -1.77 4.01 4.85
N ARG A 193 -1.12 3.91 3.68
CA ARG A 193 -0.22 4.98 3.18
C ARG A 193 -0.95 6.32 3.06
N ASN A 194 -2.17 6.30 2.54
CA ASN A 194 -2.95 7.51 2.38
C ASN A 194 -3.36 8.09 3.75
N ALA A 195 -3.77 7.25 4.69
CA ALA A 195 -4.07 7.70 6.06
C ALA A 195 -2.85 8.37 6.72
N ILE A 196 -1.67 7.80 6.56
CA ILE A 196 -0.43 8.40 7.07
C ILE A 196 -0.15 9.75 6.39
N ALA A 197 -0.23 9.79 5.04
CA ALA A 197 0.11 10.99 4.25
C ALA A 197 -0.87 12.15 4.48
N HIS A 198 -2.15 11.86 4.71
CA HIS A 198 -3.18 12.85 4.98
C HIS A 198 -3.38 13.15 6.47
N ASN A 199 -2.55 12.55 7.31
CA ASN A 199 -2.64 12.67 8.78
C ASN A 199 -4.00 12.22 9.34
N ASP A 200 -4.61 11.21 8.69
CA ASP A 200 -5.81 10.56 9.18
C ASP A 200 -5.46 9.61 10.34
N VAL A 201 -6.48 9.17 11.09
CA VAL A 201 -6.31 8.21 12.20
C VAL A 201 -5.87 6.84 11.65
N VAL A 202 -4.77 6.28 12.18
CA VAL A 202 -4.24 4.97 11.73
C VAL A 202 -4.38 3.85 12.76
N TYR A 203 -4.46 4.15 14.07
CA TYR A 203 -4.60 3.12 15.10
C TYR A 203 -5.90 2.32 14.97
N ASP A 204 -6.87 2.92 14.35
CA ASP A 204 -8.19 2.40 14.05
C ASP A 204 -8.28 2.12 12.54
N THR A 205 -8.45 0.89 12.16
CA THR A 205 -8.40 0.43 10.78
C THR A 205 -9.59 0.85 9.90
N ARG A 206 -10.39 1.83 10.32
CA ARG A 206 -11.45 2.47 9.51
C ARG A 206 -10.90 3.26 8.31
N LEU A 207 -9.59 3.48 8.22
CA LEU A 207 -8.92 3.90 6.99
C LEU A 207 -9.25 2.96 5.80
N ARG A 208 -9.59 1.71 6.07
CA ARG A 208 -9.89 0.70 5.07
C ARG A 208 -11.21 0.97 4.36
N LYS A 209 -11.15 1.17 3.04
CA LYS A 209 -12.34 1.37 2.20
C LYS A 209 -12.99 0.07 1.77
N MET A 210 -12.20 -1.00 1.62
CA MET A 210 -12.66 -2.32 1.19
C MET A 210 -11.97 -3.42 1.99
N ASP A 211 -12.67 -4.54 2.20
CA ASP A 211 -12.06 -5.72 2.79
C ASP A 211 -10.98 -6.31 1.90
N PRO A 212 -9.78 -6.59 2.42
CA PRO A 212 -8.77 -7.32 1.68
C PRO A 212 -9.30 -8.67 1.20
N SER A 213 -8.97 -9.04 -0.02
CA SER A 213 -9.51 -10.23 -0.66
C SER A 213 -9.17 -11.51 0.12
N LYS A 214 -10.08 -12.48 0.11
CA LYS A 214 -9.87 -13.79 0.77
C LYS A 214 -8.56 -14.47 0.32
N PRO A 215 -8.22 -14.54 -0.98
CA PRO A 215 -6.93 -15.13 -1.42
C PRO A 215 -5.71 -14.42 -0.84
N MET A 216 -5.75 -13.08 -0.73
CA MET A 216 -4.66 -12.30 -0.13
C MET A 216 -4.48 -12.66 1.35
N LYS A 217 -5.57 -12.71 2.11
CA LYS A 217 -5.54 -13.10 3.53
C LYS A 217 -5.00 -14.52 3.72
N GLN A 218 -5.46 -15.46 2.90
CA GLN A 218 -5.01 -16.85 2.95
C GLN A 218 -3.52 -16.99 2.65
N CYS A 219 -3.03 -16.29 1.61
CA CYS A 219 -1.61 -16.30 1.29
C CYS A 219 -0.77 -15.72 2.44
N LEU A 220 -1.19 -14.59 3.00
CA LEU A 220 -0.47 -13.96 4.10
C LEU A 220 -0.46 -14.84 5.37
N MET A 221 -1.58 -15.49 5.69
CA MET A 221 -1.64 -16.45 6.82
C MET A 221 -0.68 -17.62 6.61
N LEU A 222 -0.63 -18.19 5.41
CA LEU A 222 0.28 -19.29 5.08
C LEU A 222 1.75 -18.87 5.20
N GLU A 223 2.13 -17.77 4.54
CA GLU A 223 3.53 -17.28 4.46
C GLU A 223 4.07 -16.79 5.80
N MET A 224 3.20 -16.26 6.64
CA MET A 224 3.55 -15.74 7.97
C MET A 224 3.20 -16.73 9.10
N ARG A 225 2.68 -17.92 8.76
CA ARG A 225 2.27 -18.98 9.70
C ARG A 225 1.28 -18.46 10.77
N LEU A 226 0.28 -17.71 10.33
CA LEU A 226 -0.70 -17.09 11.22
C LEU A 226 -1.98 -17.96 11.29
N PRO A 227 -2.60 -18.12 12.46
CA PRO A 227 -3.87 -18.81 12.57
C PRO A 227 -5.03 -18.01 11.97
N TYR A 228 -4.90 -16.67 11.98
CA TYR A 228 -5.98 -15.78 11.54
C TYR A 228 -5.46 -14.36 11.21
N ILE A 229 -6.08 -13.73 10.22
CA ILE A 229 -5.90 -12.31 9.88
C ILE A 229 -7.18 -11.74 9.26
N ASN A 230 -7.59 -10.53 9.67
CA ASN A 230 -8.83 -9.92 9.17
C ASN A 230 -8.71 -8.45 8.80
N PHE A 231 -7.57 -7.82 9.05
CA PHE A 231 -7.31 -6.39 8.84
C PHE A 231 -8.22 -5.45 9.65
N LYS A 232 -8.71 -5.91 10.81
CA LYS A 232 -9.49 -5.09 11.74
C LYS A 232 -8.62 -4.38 12.79
N THR A 233 -7.33 -4.67 12.84
CA THR A 233 -6.38 -4.07 13.78
C THR A 233 -5.16 -3.54 13.06
N ILE A 234 -4.51 -2.54 13.65
CA ILE A 234 -3.24 -2.03 13.11
C ILE A 234 -2.15 -3.12 13.13
N GLY A 235 -2.23 -4.09 14.03
CA GLY A 235 -1.36 -5.26 14.07
C GLY A 235 -1.36 -6.06 12.77
N ASP A 236 -2.50 -6.19 12.11
CA ASP A 236 -2.60 -6.89 10.83
C ASP A 236 -1.83 -6.16 9.72
N TYR A 237 -1.80 -4.83 9.76
CA TYR A 237 -0.98 -4.02 8.84
C TYR A 237 0.51 -4.07 9.18
N ILE A 238 0.87 -4.16 10.45
CA ILE A 238 2.26 -4.42 10.88
C ILE A 238 2.75 -5.76 10.31
N ILE A 239 1.92 -6.80 10.38
CA ILE A 239 2.24 -8.11 9.77
C ILE A 239 2.44 -7.97 8.26
N LEU A 240 1.56 -7.27 7.56
CA LEU A 240 1.70 -7.03 6.12
C LEU A 240 2.99 -6.29 5.80
N ILE A 241 3.34 -5.26 6.56
CA ILE A 241 4.60 -4.54 6.40
C ILE A 241 5.79 -5.47 6.64
N CYS A 242 5.79 -6.26 7.73
CA CYS A 242 6.85 -7.23 8.02
C CYS A 242 6.99 -8.27 6.90
N TYR A 243 5.89 -8.73 6.32
CA TYR A 243 5.90 -9.62 5.18
C TYR A 243 6.63 -8.99 3.98
N PHE A 244 6.30 -7.74 3.62
CA PHE A 244 7.01 -7.05 2.54
C PHE A 244 8.46 -6.76 2.86
N LEU A 245 8.79 -6.36 4.07
CA LEU A 245 10.19 -6.18 4.48
C LEU A 245 11.00 -7.49 4.34
N LYS A 246 10.40 -8.63 4.68
CA LYS A 246 11.00 -9.96 4.47
C LYS A 246 11.21 -10.24 2.97
N LEU A 247 10.18 -10.01 2.13
CA LEU A 247 10.28 -10.20 0.67
C LEU A 247 11.35 -9.31 0.05
N LEU A 248 11.47 -8.08 0.51
CA LEU A 248 12.49 -7.10 0.08
C LEU A 248 13.87 -7.36 0.69
N LYS A 249 14.04 -8.50 1.40
CA LYS A 249 15.31 -8.92 2.01
C LYS A 249 15.89 -7.94 3.04
N VAL A 250 15.03 -7.17 3.69
CA VAL A 250 15.43 -6.39 4.85
C VAL A 250 15.90 -7.33 5.96
N SER A 251 16.95 -6.96 6.66
CA SER A 251 17.58 -7.84 7.66
C SER A 251 16.61 -8.22 8.80
N LYS A 252 16.73 -9.45 9.30
CA LYS A 252 15.94 -9.91 10.47
C LYS A 252 16.10 -8.97 11.67
N ALA A 253 17.29 -8.38 11.85
CA ALA A 253 17.58 -7.46 12.95
C ALA A 253 16.75 -6.18 12.83
N GLU A 254 16.64 -5.61 11.62
CA GLU A 254 15.84 -4.40 11.37
C GLU A 254 14.33 -4.68 11.50
N ILE A 255 13.84 -5.83 11.01
CA ILE A 255 12.44 -6.23 11.18
C ILE A 255 12.12 -6.41 12.67
N LYS A 256 13.02 -7.07 13.44
CA LYS A 256 12.87 -7.21 14.90
C LYS A 256 12.89 -5.86 15.62
N ALA A 257 13.73 -4.93 15.19
CA ALA A 257 13.78 -3.58 15.76
C ALA A 257 12.47 -2.82 15.51
N PHE A 258 11.93 -2.91 14.28
CA PHE A 258 10.63 -2.34 13.93
C PHE A 258 9.48 -2.89 14.79
N ILE A 259 9.45 -4.22 15.01
CA ILE A 259 8.42 -4.86 15.86
C ILE A 259 8.55 -4.40 17.30
N ARG A 260 9.79 -4.38 17.87
CA ARG A 260 10.01 -3.91 19.25
C ARG A 260 9.59 -2.46 19.47
N GLU A 261 9.84 -1.59 18.48
CA GLU A 261 9.39 -0.19 18.58
C GLU A 261 7.87 -0.09 18.55
N PHE A 262 7.20 -0.91 17.72
CA PHE A 262 5.74 -1.01 17.73
C PHE A 262 5.20 -1.50 19.08
N GLU A 263 5.78 -2.54 19.66
CA GLU A 263 5.43 -3.07 20.99
C GLU A 263 5.62 -2.04 22.09
N LYS A 264 6.71 -1.27 22.04
CA LYS A 264 6.97 -0.16 22.96
C LYS A 264 5.89 0.92 22.87
N ILE A 265 5.55 1.34 21.66
CA ILE A 265 4.48 2.33 21.42
C ILE A 265 3.14 1.82 21.97
N GLN A 266 2.83 0.53 21.81
CA GLN A 266 1.62 -0.09 22.38
C GLN A 266 1.67 -0.15 23.91
N SER A 267 2.80 -0.55 24.49
CA SER A 267 2.99 -0.60 25.95
C SER A 267 2.82 0.76 26.60
N ASP A 268 3.38 1.81 25.99
CA ASP A 268 3.18 3.20 26.44
C ASP A 268 1.68 3.54 26.52
N LEU A 269 0.90 3.13 25.52
CA LEU A 269 -0.55 3.36 25.51
C LEU A 269 -1.26 2.55 26.59
N LEU A 270 -0.90 1.27 26.78
CA LEU A 270 -1.50 0.39 27.80
C LEU A 270 -1.24 0.90 29.21
N HIS A 271 -0.06 1.44 29.50
CA HIS A 271 0.24 2.08 30.78
C HIS A 271 -0.66 3.31 31.06
N ILE A 272 -1.07 4.00 29.99
CA ILE A 272 -1.97 5.16 30.06
C ILE A 272 -3.42 4.71 30.24
N PHE A 273 -3.83 3.63 29.58
CA PHE A 273 -5.20 3.10 29.56
C PHE A 273 -5.32 1.75 30.28
N ARG A 274 -5.03 1.66 31.55
CA ARG A 274 -5.07 0.42 32.36
C ARG A 274 -6.39 -0.36 32.30
N TYR A 275 -7.39 0.06 31.54
CA TYR A 275 -8.74 -0.51 31.54
C TYR A 275 -9.33 -0.87 30.17
N TYR A 276 -8.68 -0.63 29.00
CA TYR A 276 -9.43 -0.71 27.73
C TYR A 276 -8.84 -1.54 26.58
N ILE A 277 -7.74 -2.24 26.70
CA ILE A 277 -7.22 -2.96 25.52
C ILE A 277 -6.87 -4.42 25.83
N ALA A 278 -7.89 -5.27 25.75
CA ALA A 278 -7.74 -6.70 25.45
C ALA A 278 -7.79 -6.89 23.93
N ILE A 279 -6.96 -6.17 23.14
CA ILE A 279 -6.95 -6.29 21.68
C ILE A 279 -5.51 -6.28 21.19
N GLY A 280 -5.01 -7.42 20.77
CA GLY A 280 -3.87 -7.51 19.87
C GLY A 280 -2.52 -7.95 20.41
N VAL A 281 -2.42 -8.38 21.68
CA VAL A 281 -1.12 -8.80 22.25
C VAL A 281 -0.62 -10.17 21.73
N CYS A 282 -1.45 -10.93 21.00
CA CYS A 282 -1.12 -12.29 20.58
C CYS A 282 -0.30 -12.39 19.28
N VAL A 283 -0.01 -11.27 18.62
CA VAL A 283 0.56 -11.30 17.25
C VAL A 283 2.08 -11.47 17.24
N CYS A 284 2.79 -10.95 18.25
CA CYS A 284 4.25 -10.87 18.21
C CYS A 284 4.98 -12.19 18.49
N GLY A 285 4.38 -13.07 19.30
CA GLY A 285 4.96 -14.39 19.59
C GLY A 285 5.13 -15.29 18.37
N HIS A 286 4.24 -15.18 17.37
CA HIS A 286 4.26 -16.01 16.18
C HIS A 286 5.24 -15.54 15.10
N ILE A 287 5.55 -14.23 15.04
CA ILE A 287 6.50 -13.69 14.05
C ILE A 287 7.95 -14.03 14.42
N LEU A 288 8.26 -14.13 15.72
CA LEU A 288 9.61 -14.35 16.22
C LEU A 288 9.96 -15.83 16.44
N GLY A 289 8.96 -16.70 16.64
CA GLY A 289 9.15 -18.13 16.96
C GLY A 289 9.34 -19.07 15.77
N GLY A 290 9.17 -18.60 14.54
CA GLY A 290 9.17 -19.43 13.33
C GLY A 290 10.47 -19.47 12.54
N ALA A 291 11.64 -19.23 13.16
CA ALA A 291 12.93 -19.25 12.47
C ALA A 291 13.99 -19.90 13.39
N GLY A 292 13.90 -21.22 13.54
CA GLY A 292 14.99 -22.11 13.85
C GLY A 292 15.52 -22.70 12.58
#